data_eddffc2579608e02f0a4eaf960e47c97
#
_entry.id   eddffc2579608e02f0a4eaf960e47c97
#
_cell.length_a   1.000
_cell.length_b   1.000
_cell.length_c   1.000
_cell.angle_alpha   90.00
_cell.angle_beta   90.00
_cell.angle_gamma   90.00
#
_symmetry.space_group_name_H-M   'P 1'
#
loop_
_entity.id
_entity.type
_entity.pdbx_description
1 polymer ?
#
loop_
_entity_poly.entity_id
_entity_poly.type
_entity_poly.pdbx_seq_one_letter_code
_entity_poly.pdbx_strand_id
1 'polypeptide(L)'
;MNMQSVWQLAFGFFDKPVVVEPAESYATSDAGLLPIREFDARIGLTERFIAALNDPRHQPSVEHTFAEMVRMRIYGILADYSDQNDHDVLGRDPLFKLLAGRSPDAAPLASQPTLSRFENSSDIPSLQRLENALIEQFIQSFSQPPRQLTFDIDTFDDPVYGEQQLTFWHDYYETSARNSAWSTASACG
;
A
#
# COMPACT_ATOMS: atom_id res chain seq x y z
N MET A 1 -26.56 -20.64 -27.87
CA MET A 1 -25.25 -20.68 -27.20
C MET A 1 -24.67 -19.27 -27.22
N ASN A 2 -24.82 -18.54 -26.13
CA ASN A 2 -24.25 -17.21 -26.00
C ASN A 2 -22.77 -17.37 -25.61
N MET A 3 -21.88 -17.13 -26.57
CA MET A 3 -20.46 -16.94 -26.27
C MET A 3 -20.34 -15.63 -25.49
N GLN A 4 -20.34 -15.71 -24.17
CA GLN A 4 -19.87 -14.60 -23.35
C GLN A 4 -18.39 -14.39 -23.70
N SER A 5 -18.09 -13.21 -24.22
CA SER A 5 -16.72 -12.80 -24.46
C SER A 5 -16.01 -12.71 -23.11
N VAL A 6 -15.20 -13.68 -22.80
CA VAL A 6 -14.30 -13.63 -21.63
C VAL A 6 -13.24 -12.57 -21.93
N TRP A 7 -13.29 -11.46 -21.24
CA TRP A 7 -12.25 -10.46 -21.30
C TRP A 7 -11.04 -10.97 -20.52
N GLN A 8 -9.99 -11.35 -21.22
CA GLN A 8 -8.72 -11.71 -20.59
C GLN A 8 -7.85 -10.47 -20.50
N LEU A 9 -7.55 -10.04 -19.29
CA LEU A 9 -6.56 -9.02 -19.00
C LEU A 9 -5.26 -9.72 -18.65
N ALA A 10 -4.19 -9.42 -19.37
CA ALA A 10 -2.87 -9.92 -19.08
C ALA A 10 -2.08 -8.86 -18.29
N PHE A 11 -1.57 -9.24 -17.14
CA PHE A 11 -0.73 -8.41 -16.31
C PHE A 11 0.69 -8.98 -16.24
N GLY A 12 1.69 -8.11 -16.35
CA GLY A 12 3.11 -8.49 -16.40
C GLY A 12 3.80 -8.61 -15.04
N PHE A 13 3.14 -8.28 -13.94
CA PHE A 13 3.71 -8.33 -12.61
C PHE A 13 3.79 -9.73 -11.98
N PHE A 14 3.20 -10.72 -12.64
CA PHE A 14 3.16 -12.11 -12.20
C PHE A 14 3.69 -13.07 -13.28
N ASP A 15 4.32 -14.17 -12.87
CA ASP A 15 4.96 -15.14 -13.77
C ASP A 15 3.96 -15.87 -14.69
N LYS A 16 2.69 -15.85 -14.34
CA LYS A 16 1.63 -16.51 -15.11
C LYS A 16 0.58 -15.48 -15.52
N PRO A 17 -0.12 -15.69 -16.65
CA PRO A 17 -1.24 -14.84 -17.03
C PRO A 17 -2.29 -14.80 -15.92
N VAL A 18 -2.69 -13.60 -15.52
CA VAL A 18 -3.82 -13.39 -14.61
C VAL A 18 -5.07 -13.21 -15.44
N VAL A 19 -6.03 -14.11 -15.27
CA VAL A 19 -7.32 -14.07 -15.95
C VAL A 19 -8.37 -13.57 -14.96
N VAL A 20 -9.12 -12.56 -15.37
CA VAL A 20 -10.26 -12.05 -14.60
C VAL A 20 -11.53 -12.49 -15.30
N GLU A 21 -12.33 -13.27 -14.61
CA GLU A 21 -13.62 -13.75 -15.10
C GLU A 21 -14.68 -13.69 -13.98
N PRO A 22 -15.96 -13.52 -14.32
CA PRO A 22 -17.03 -13.67 -13.34
C PRO A 22 -17.06 -15.12 -12.83
N ALA A 23 -16.98 -15.30 -11.51
CA ALA A 23 -17.02 -16.60 -10.87
C ALA A 23 -18.01 -16.61 -9.71
N GLU A 24 -18.60 -17.78 -9.45
CA GLU A 24 -19.50 -17.95 -8.29
C GLU A 24 -18.73 -18.21 -6.98
N SER A 25 -17.47 -18.57 -7.08
CA SER A 25 -16.58 -18.84 -5.94
C SER A 25 -15.29 -18.05 -6.05
N TYR A 26 -14.74 -17.62 -4.92
CA TYR A 26 -13.53 -16.80 -4.83
C TYR A 26 -13.66 -15.42 -5.49
N ALA A 27 -14.79 -14.75 -5.27
CA ALA A 27 -14.98 -13.39 -5.73
C ALA A 27 -14.17 -12.41 -4.83
N THR A 28 -13.58 -11.40 -5.47
CA THR A 28 -13.00 -10.24 -4.79
C THR A 28 -13.78 -8.99 -5.16
N SER A 29 -13.97 -8.07 -4.21
CA SER A 29 -14.51 -6.73 -4.47
C SER A 29 -13.48 -5.79 -5.08
N ASP A 30 -12.18 -6.10 -4.96
CA ASP A 30 -11.07 -5.18 -5.14
C ASP A 30 -10.28 -5.42 -6.44
N ALA A 31 -10.90 -6.05 -7.44
CA ALA A 31 -10.27 -6.37 -8.74
C ALA A 31 -9.64 -5.14 -9.44
N GLY A 32 -10.11 -3.93 -9.11
CA GLY A 32 -9.52 -2.66 -9.56
C GLY A 32 -8.08 -2.44 -9.12
N LEU A 33 -7.58 -3.19 -8.13
CA LEU A 33 -6.17 -3.10 -7.71
C LEU A 33 -5.20 -3.79 -8.69
N LEU A 34 -5.67 -4.67 -9.58
CA LEU A 34 -4.80 -5.34 -10.56
C LEU A 34 -4.08 -4.35 -11.50
N PRO A 35 -4.78 -3.42 -12.18
CA PRO A 35 -4.10 -2.40 -12.97
C PRO A 35 -3.20 -1.47 -12.12
N ILE A 36 -3.56 -1.21 -10.86
CA ILE A 36 -2.72 -0.44 -9.95
C ILE A 36 -1.43 -1.20 -9.64
N ARG A 37 -1.51 -2.50 -9.40
CA ARG A 37 -0.32 -3.34 -9.18
C ARG A 37 0.58 -3.41 -10.41
N GLU A 38 -0.01 -3.49 -11.61
CA GLU A 38 0.74 -3.43 -12.87
C GLU A 38 1.45 -2.09 -13.03
N PHE A 39 0.77 -0.98 -12.70
CA PHE A 39 1.36 0.35 -12.70
C PHE A 39 2.50 0.46 -11.69
N ASP A 40 2.28 -0.01 -10.45
CA ASP A 40 3.33 -0.06 -9.43
C ASP A 40 4.57 -0.85 -9.89
N ALA A 41 4.38 -1.97 -10.57
CA ALA A 41 5.50 -2.75 -11.11
C ALA A 41 6.33 -1.96 -12.14
N ARG A 42 5.71 -1.03 -12.87
CA ARG A 42 6.41 -0.17 -13.85
C ARG A 42 7.15 0.98 -13.18
N ILE A 43 6.54 1.62 -12.17
CA ILE A 43 7.14 2.77 -11.48
C ILE A 43 8.06 2.37 -10.33
N GLY A 44 7.91 1.16 -9.80
CA GLY A 44 8.74 0.59 -8.74
C GLY A 44 8.51 1.19 -7.36
N LEU A 45 7.31 1.72 -7.05
CA LEU A 45 7.03 2.39 -5.78
C LEU A 45 7.16 1.44 -4.59
N THR A 46 6.45 0.29 -4.63
CA THR A 46 6.53 -0.68 -3.52
C THR A 46 7.93 -1.27 -3.37
N GLU A 47 8.68 -1.46 -4.45
CA GLU A 47 10.08 -1.92 -4.38
C GLU A 47 10.98 -0.90 -3.67
N ARG A 48 10.79 0.40 -3.91
CA ARG A 48 11.52 1.46 -3.21
C ARG A 48 11.19 1.48 -1.72
N PHE A 49 9.93 1.28 -1.37
CA PHE A 49 9.50 1.21 0.02
C PHE A 49 10.09 -0.01 0.73
N ILE A 50 10.10 -1.16 0.07
CA ILE A 50 10.74 -2.38 0.58
C ILE A 50 12.24 -2.13 0.81
N ALA A 51 12.91 -1.47 -0.13
CA ALA A 51 14.34 -1.16 -0.02
C ALA A 51 14.64 -0.09 1.05
N ALA A 52 13.71 0.82 1.31
CA ALA A 52 13.87 1.87 2.34
C ALA A 52 13.73 1.33 3.77
N LEU A 53 13.00 0.25 3.95
CA LEU A 53 12.77 -0.38 5.25
C LEU A 53 13.80 -1.46 5.54
N ASN A 54 14.15 -1.62 6.80
CA ASN A 54 15.00 -2.70 7.28
C ASN A 54 14.15 -3.82 7.88
N ASP A 55 14.42 -5.05 7.49
CA ASP A 55 13.82 -6.23 8.12
C ASP A 55 14.75 -6.76 9.23
N PRO A 56 14.46 -6.50 10.50
CA PRO A 56 15.30 -6.93 11.62
C PRO A 56 15.11 -8.42 11.98
N ARG A 57 14.20 -9.12 11.30
CA ARG A 57 13.83 -10.49 11.64
C ARG A 57 14.90 -11.49 11.23
N HIS A 58 15.00 -12.58 11.98
CA HIS A 58 15.86 -13.72 11.66
C HIS A 58 15.30 -14.45 10.43
N GLN A 59 15.91 -14.25 9.26
CA GLN A 59 15.41 -14.67 7.96
C GLN A 59 15.02 -16.17 7.87
N PRO A 60 15.75 -17.14 8.44
CA PRO A 60 15.36 -18.55 8.41
C PRO A 60 14.01 -18.86 9.08
N SER A 61 13.49 -17.96 9.92
CA SER A 61 12.24 -18.14 10.66
C SER A 61 11.10 -17.30 10.10
N VAL A 62 11.31 -16.68 8.93
CA VAL A 62 10.32 -15.79 8.30
C VAL A 62 9.34 -16.61 7.48
N GLU A 63 8.07 -16.62 7.89
CA GLU A 63 6.97 -17.22 7.14
C GLU A 63 6.42 -16.27 6.08
N HIS A 64 6.27 -14.98 6.43
CA HIS A 64 5.82 -13.91 5.55
C HIS A 64 6.97 -12.97 5.26
N THR A 65 7.31 -12.82 3.99
CA THR A 65 8.40 -11.92 3.59
C THR A 65 8.07 -10.47 3.89
N PHE A 66 9.10 -9.66 4.03
CA PHE A 66 8.93 -8.23 4.27
C PHE A 66 8.19 -7.55 3.11
N ALA A 67 8.53 -7.96 1.88
CA ALA A 67 7.88 -7.49 0.66
C ALA A 67 6.37 -7.79 0.63
N GLU A 68 5.97 -8.99 1.05
CA GLU A 68 4.56 -9.36 1.14
C GLU A 68 3.80 -8.46 2.11
N MET A 69 4.36 -8.18 3.29
CA MET A 69 3.72 -7.33 4.30
C MET A 69 3.62 -5.88 3.84
N VAL A 70 4.68 -5.32 3.23
CA VAL A 70 4.66 -3.96 2.67
C VAL A 70 3.58 -3.84 1.61
N ARG A 71 3.55 -4.76 0.64
CA ARG A 71 2.54 -4.73 -0.42
C ARG A 71 1.13 -4.93 0.13
N MET A 72 0.93 -5.91 1.01
CA MET A 72 -0.36 -6.14 1.64
C MET A 72 -0.89 -4.88 2.32
N ARG A 73 -0.02 -4.15 3.01
CA ARG A 73 -0.41 -2.94 3.73
C ARG A 73 -0.70 -1.78 2.78
N ILE A 74 0.17 -1.54 1.79
CA ILE A 74 -0.03 -0.46 0.80
C ILE A 74 -1.31 -0.68 0.01
N TYR A 75 -1.54 -1.88 -0.50
CA TYR A 75 -2.76 -2.17 -1.27
C TYR A 75 -4.01 -2.18 -0.40
N GLY A 76 -3.90 -2.55 0.88
CA GLY A 76 -4.98 -2.40 1.84
C GLY A 76 -5.39 -0.94 1.99
N ILE A 77 -4.44 -0.04 2.22
CA ILE A 77 -4.70 1.40 2.32
C ILE A 77 -5.31 1.96 1.01
N LEU A 78 -4.80 1.56 -0.15
CA LEU A 78 -5.34 1.98 -1.45
C LEU A 78 -6.77 1.50 -1.71
N ALA A 79 -7.19 0.42 -1.08
CA ALA A 79 -8.55 -0.11 -1.13
C ALA A 79 -9.45 0.38 0.02
N ASP A 80 -9.01 1.40 0.76
CA ASP A 80 -9.71 2.00 1.91
C ASP A 80 -9.79 1.10 3.16
N TYR A 81 -8.95 0.08 3.24
CA TYR A 81 -8.77 -0.73 4.44
C TYR A 81 -7.65 -0.12 5.31
N SER A 82 -7.97 1.00 5.95
CA SER A 82 -7.00 1.72 6.78
C SER A 82 -6.64 0.96 8.07
N ASP A 83 -7.58 0.17 8.59
CA ASP A 83 -7.39 -0.65 9.78
C ASP A 83 -6.73 -1.99 9.44
N GLN A 84 -5.90 -2.48 10.38
CA GLN A 84 -5.26 -3.79 10.27
C GLN A 84 -6.24 -4.94 10.55
N ASN A 85 -7.38 -4.71 11.17
CA ASN A 85 -8.35 -5.75 11.50
C ASN A 85 -8.91 -6.44 10.26
N ASP A 86 -9.07 -5.70 9.16
CA ASP A 86 -9.56 -6.25 7.90
C ASP A 86 -8.57 -7.23 7.26
N HIS A 87 -7.29 -7.13 7.62
CA HIS A 87 -6.23 -7.94 7.01
C HIS A 87 -6.32 -9.43 7.31
N ASP A 88 -7.02 -9.86 8.35
CA ASP A 88 -7.29 -11.28 8.60
C ASP A 88 -8.23 -11.88 7.54
N VAL A 89 -9.12 -11.07 6.96
CA VAL A 89 -9.97 -11.44 5.83
C VAL A 89 -9.21 -11.27 4.51
N LEU A 90 -8.60 -10.12 4.29
CA LEU A 90 -7.82 -9.79 3.09
C LEU A 90 -6.67 -10.78 2.86
N GLY A 91 -6.05 -11.28 3.92
CA GLY A 91 -4.98 -12.27 3.82
C GLY A 91 -5.41 -13.61 3.17
N ARG A 92 -6.71 -13.89 3.11
CA ARG A 92 -7.29 -15.07 2.44
C ARG A 92 -7.77 -14.77 1.03
N ASP A 93 -7.96 -13.48 0.70
CA ASP A 93 -8.42 -13.06 -0.62
C ASP A 93 -7.39 -13.43 -1.70
N PRO A 94 -7.80 -14.13 -2.76
CA PRO A 94 -6.91 -14.54 -3.85
C PRO A 94 -6.25 -13.34 -4.56
N LEU A 95 -6.95 -12.21 -4.66
CA LEU A 95 -6.39 -10.99 -5.22
C LEU A 95 -5.26 -10.45 -4.36
N PHE A 96 -5.47 -10.29 -3.05
CA PHE A 96 -4.43 -9.78 -2.15
C PHE A 96 -3.17 -10.66 -2.13
N LYS A 97 -3.34 -11.99 -2.28
CA LYS A 97 -2.20 -12.91 -2.47
C LYS A 97 -1.44 -12.59 -3.76
N LEU A 98 -2.13 -12.36 -4.88
CA LEU A 98 -1.51 -11.94 -6.13
C LEU A 98 -0.77 -10.59 -6.00
N LEU A 99 -1.41 -9.59 -5.37
CA LEU A 99 -0.81 -8.28 -5.14
C LEU A 99 0.48 -8.39 -4.31
N ALA A 100 0.51 -9.28 -3.34
CA ALA A 100 1.68 -9.58 -2.52
C ALA A 100 2.75 -10.38 -3.27
N GLY A 101 2.44 -10.97 -4.42
CA GLY A 101 3.34 -11.80 -5.22
C GLY A 101 3.23 -13.31 -4.92
N ARG A 102 2.13 -13.75 -4.29
CA ARG A 102 1.83 -15.17 -4.04
C ARG A 102 0.79 -15.72 -5.02
N SER A 103 0.78 -17.03 -5.20
CA SER A 103 -0.30 -17.71 -5.91
C SER A 103 -1.64 -17.52 -5.16
N PRO A 104 -2.77 -17.38 -5.88
CA PRO A 104 -4.10 -17.33 -5.25
C PRO A 104 -4.39 -18.50 -4.32
N ASP A 105 -3.87 -19.68 -4.66
CA ASP A 105 -4.06 -20.93 -3.90
C ASP A 105 -3.06 -21.10 -2.74
N ALA A 106 -2.13 -20.16 -2.57
CA ALA A 106 -1.14 -20.23 -1.50
C ALA A 106 -1.80 -20.08 -0.12
N ALA A 107 -1.04 -20.42 0.94
CA ALA A 107 -1.43 -20.14 2.31
C ALA A 107 -1.80 -18.66 2.53
N PRO A 108 -2.62 -18.34 3.52
CA PRO A 108 -2.97 -16.95 3.84
C PRO A 108 -1.74 -16.06 4.02
N LEU A 109 -1.91 -14.76 3.76
CA LEU A 109 -0.91 -13.74 4.07
C LEU A 109 -0.81 -13.48 5.58
N ALA A 110 0.03 -12.52 5.97
CA ALA A 110 0.27 -12.18 7.36
C ALA A 110 -1.04 -11.80 8.09
N SER A 111 -1.19 -12.31 9.31
CA SER A 111 -2.30 -11.98 10.18
C SER A 111 -2.17 -10.55 10.75
N GLN A 112 -3.30 -9.99 11.23
CA GLN A 112 -3.35 -8.68 11.88
C GLN A 112 -2.25 -8.50 12.96
N PRO A 113 -2.02 -9.44 13.93
CA PRO A 113 -0.97 -9.26 14.91
C PRO A 113 0.44 -9.25 14.29
N THR A 114 0.65 -9.93 13.17
CA THR A 114 1.92 -9.92 12.45
C THR A 114 2.17 -8.59 11.76
N LEU A 115 1.15 -8.03 11.12
CA LEU A 115 1.21 -6.69 10.52
C LEU A 115 1.38 -5.59 11.57
N SER A 116 0.70 -5.69 12.71
CA SER A 116 0.89 -4.75 13.82
C SER A 116 2.33 -4.75 14.33
N ARG A 117 2.93 -5.92 14.53
CA ARG A 117 4.35 -6.00 14.89
C ARG A 117 5.27 -5.44 13.81
N PHE A 118 4.95 -5.67 12.55
CA PHE A 118 5.68 -5.11 11.41
C PHE A 118 5.66 -3.58 11.42
N GLU A 119 4.50 -2.93 11.54
CA GLU A 119 4.39 -1.48 11.59
C GLU A 119 5.09 -0.89 12.82
N ASN A 120 4.89 -1.50 13.99
CA ASN A 120 5.52 -1.04 15.23
C ASN A 120 7.04 -1.28 15.29
N SER A 121 7.62 -2.05 14.37
CA SER A 121 9.07 -2.25 14.27
C SER A 121 9.79 -1.14 13.52
N SER A 122 9.06 -0.20 12.92
CA SER A 122 9.63 0.92 12.16
C SER A 122 10.28 1.93 13.10
N ASP A 123 11.51 2.29 12.81
CA ASP A 123 12.27 3.32 13.52
C ASP A 123 12.28 4.66 12.77
N ILE A 124 12.67 5.74 13.44
CA ILE A 124 12.76 7.08 12.83
C ILE A 124 13.63 7.09 11.57
N PRO A 125 14.81 6.46 11.53
CA PRO A 125 15.59 6.37 10.29
C PRO A 125 14.89 5.68 9.15
N SER A 126 14.07 4.66 9.42
CA SER A 126 13.24 3.99 8.39
C SER A 126 12.17 4.91 7.85
N LEU A 127 11.50 5.68 8.69
CA LEU A 127 10.52 6.69 8.28
C LEU A 127 11.14 7.76 7.39
N GLN A 128 12.33 8.27 7.75
CA GLN A 128 13.08 9.23 6.93
C GLN A 128 13.47 8.65 5.56
N ARG A 129 13.84 7.37 5.48
CA ARG A 129 14.11 6.70 4.19
C ARG A 129 12.86 6.54 3.36
N LEU A 130 11.70 6.25 3.97
CA LEU A 130 10.41 6.20 3.26
C LEU A 130 10.03 7.57 2.69
N GLU A 131 10.18 8.64 3.46
CA GLU A 131 9.97 10.01 3.00
C GLU A 131 10.87 10.33 1.81
N ASN A 132 12.16 10.04 1.89
CA ASN A 132 13.09 10.21 0.79
C ASN A 132 12.70 9.38 -0.44
N ALA A 133 12.22 8.15 -0.26
CA ALA A 133 11.76 7.30 -1.36
C ALA A 133 10.57 7.91 -2.10
N LEU A 134 9.64 8.59 -1.40
CA LEU A 134 8.54 9.33 -2.03
C LEU A 134 9.04 10.54 -2.81
N ILE A 135 9.97 11.31 -2.23
CA ILE A 135 10.58 12.47 -2.90
C ILE A 135 11.33 12.02 -4.17
N GLU A 136 12.11 10.96 -4.08
CA GLU A 136 12.80 10.40 -5.24
C GLU A 136 11.85 9.90 -6.32
N GLN A 137 10.74 9.25 -5.92
CA GLN A 137 9.70 8.81 -6.85
C GLN A 137 9.08 9.99 -7.60
N PHE A 138 8.80 11.08 -6.88
CA PHE A 138 8.31 12.33 -7.48
C PHE A 138 9.32 12.91 -8.46
N ILE A 139 10.58 13.05 -8.08
CA ILE A 139 11.63 13.59 -8.95
C ILE A 139 11.77 12.75 -10.23
N GLN A 140 11.74 11.43 -10.11
CA GLN A 140 11.90 10.51 -11.24
C GLN A 140 10.66 10.41 -12.15
N SER A 141 9.52 10.96 -11.72
CA SER A 141 8.33 11.05 -12.58
C SER A 141 8.50 12.04 -13.73
N PHE A 142 9.50 12.92 -13.66
CA PHE A 142 9.79 13.90 -14.69
C PHE A 142 10.93 13.45 -15.59
N SER A 143 10.73 13.49 -16.91
CA SER A 143 11.79 13.25 -17.89
C SER A 143 12.83 14.38 -17.92
N GLN A 144 12.43 15.58 -17.53
CA GLN A 144 13.26 16.78 -17.37
C GLN A 144 12.77 17.58 -16.17
N PRO A 145 13.65 18.29 -15.45
CA PRO A 145 13.21 19.13 -14.34
C PRO A 145 12.16 20.16 -14.80
N PRO A 146 11.02 20.25 -14.12
CA PRO A 146 10.00 21.23 -14.46
C PRO A 146 10.51 22.66 -14.23
N ARG A 147 10.08 23.59 -15.06
CA ARG A 147 10.46 24.99 -14.92
C ARG A 147 9.89 25.67 -13.68
N GLN A 148 8.77 25.14 -13.20
CA GLN A 148 8.07 25.66 -12.04
C GLN A 148 7.42 24.52 -11.29
N LEU A 149 7.50 24.57 -9.95
CA LEU A 149 6.75 23.70 -9.05
C LEU A 149 5.81 24.58 -8.23
N THR A 150 4.58 24.17 -8.15
CA THR A 150 3.59 24.78 -7.24
C THR A 150 3.45 23.85 -6.03
N PHE A 151 3.70 24.39 -4.85
CA PHE A 151 3.43 23.68 -3.60
C PHE A 151 2.11 24.18 -3.05
N ASP A 152 1.18 23.28 -2.88
CA ASP A 152 -0.04 23.53 -2.14
C ASP A 152 0.13 22.98 -0.74
N ILE A 153 -0.05 23.83 0.27
CA ILE A 153 0.12 23.45 1.67
C ILE A 153 -1.25 23.54 2.32
N ASP A 154 -1.77 22.38 2.68
CA ASP A 154 -3.04 22.28 3.39
C ASP A 154 -2.83 21.55 4.72
N THR A 155 -3.67 21.87 5.69
CA THR A 155 -3.72 21.16 6.98
C THR A 155 -4.93 20.28 7.00
N PHE A 156 -4.75 19.02 7.39
CA PHE A 156 -5.88 18.15 7.67
C PHE A 156 -5.81 17.65 9.12
N ASP A 157 -6.98 17.38 9.67
CA ASP A 157 -7.07 16.80 10.99
C ASP A 157 -6.88 15.31 10.92
N ASP A 158 -5.99 14.80 11.77
CA ASP A 158 -5.80 13.36 12.00
C ASP A 158 -6.42 13.02 13.37
N PRO A 159 -7.71 12.61 13.41
CA PRO A 159 -8.37 12.29 14.67
C PRO A 159 -7.68 11.12 15.34
N VAL A 160 -7.43 11.28 16.61
CA VAL A 160 -6.70 10.30 17.41
C VAL A 160 -7.64 9.58 18.36
N TYR A 161 -7.58 8.27 18.33
CA TYR A 161 -8.35 7.41 19.24
C TYR A 161 -7.45 6.88 20.35
N GLY A 162 -7.83 7.16 21.61
CA GLY A 162 -7.08 6.73 22.79
C GLY A 162 -6.01 7.71 23.27
N GLU A 163 -5.14 7.25 24.16
CA GLU A 163 -4.08 8.06 24.78
C GLU A 163 -2.79 8.01 23.92
N GLN A 164 -2.76 8.76 22.83
CA GLN A 164 -1.54 8.88 22.03
C GLN A 164 -0.72 10.10 22.44
N GLN A 165 0.61 9.99 22.33
CA GLN A 165 1.50 11.12 22.60
C GLN A 165 1.39 12.19 21.51
N LEU A 166 1.64 13.46 21.87
CA LEU A 166 1.62 14.61 20.97
C LEU A 166 0.25 14.89 20.34
N THR A 167 -0.83 14.58 21.06
CA THR A 167 -2.17 14.98 20.69
C THR A 167 -2.51 16.33 21.32
N PHE A 168 -3.32 17.11 20.65
CA PHE A 168 -3.91 18.33 21.17
C PHE A 168 -5.43 18.31 20.90
N TRP A 169 -6.17 19.06 21.73
CA TRP A 169 -7.60 19.23 21.53
C TRP A 169 -7.86 20.24 20.42
N HIS A 170 -8.67 19.84 19.44
CA HIS A 170 -9.07 20.71 18.35
C HIS A 170 -10.49 21.25 18.59
N ASP A 171 -10.61 22.50 18.98
CA ASP A 171 -11.89 23.11 19.41
C ASP A 171 -12.97 23.11 18.30
N TYR A 172 -12.56 23.24 17.05
CA TYR A 172 -13.51 23.29 15.93
C TYR A 172 -14.20 21.94 15.67
N TYR A 173 -13.48 20.83 15.81
CA TYR A 173 -14.02 19.48 15.61
C TYR A 173 -14.38 18.77 16.92
N GLU A 174 -14.20 19.43 18.06
CA GLU A 174 -14.45 18.85 19.39
C GLU A 174 -13.80 17.46 19.60
N THR A 175 -12.61 17.27 19.07
CA THR A 175 -11.86 16.01 19.13
C THR A 175 -10.38 16.22 19.39
N SER A 176 -9.71 15.17 19.88
CA SER A 176 -8.24 15.15 19.94
C SER A 176 -7.66 14.77 18.59
N ALA A 177 -6.75 15.58 18.08
CA ALA A 177 -6.13 15.38 16.78
C ALA A 177 -4.62 15.59 16.83
N ARG A 178 -3.90 15.10 15.83
CA ARG A 178 -2.54 15.51 15.52
C ARG A 178 -2.56 16.58 14.43
N ASN A 179 -1.70 17.55 14.55
CA ASN A 179 -1.49 18.51 13.48
C ASN A 179 -0.53 17.91 12.46
N SER A 180 -1.06 17.46 11.34
CA SER A 180 -0.26 17.00 10.21
C SER A 180 -0.42 17.99 9.07
N ALA A 181 0.65 18.74 8.77
CA ALA A 181 0.72 19.55 7.57
C ALA A 181 1.26 18.68 6.43
N TRP A 182 0.48 18.53 5.36
CA TRP A 182 0.94 17.89 4.13
C TRP A 182 1.15 18.93 3.05
N SER A 183 2.28 18.85 2.36
CA SER A 183 2.51 19.62 1.16
C SER A 183 2.29 18.73 -0.05
N THR A 184 1.35 19.10 -0.92
CA THR A 184 1.25 18.50 -2.25
C THR A 184 2.03 19.34 -3.24
N ALA A 185 2.87 18.69 -4.05
CA ALA A 185 3.60 19.35 -5.12
C ALA A 185 2.95 19.00 -6.45
N SER A 186 2.57 20.02 -7.24
CA SER A 186 2.13 19.85 -8.61
C SER A 186 3.06 20.56 -9.56
N ALA A 187 3.36 19.96 -10.71
CA ALA A 187 4.15 20.58 -11.75
C ALA A 187 3.24 21.06 -12.88
N CYS A 188 3.34 22.34 -13.25
CA CYS A 188 2.81 22.86 -14.50
C CYS A 188 3.85 22.68 -15.60
N GLY A 189 3.50 21.92 -16.64
CA GLY A 189 4.27 21.73 -17.87
C GLY A 189 4.04 22.89 -18.87
#